data_70caebeb28b1fc8a207991d27360622c
#
_entry.id   70caebeb28b1fc8a207991d27360622c
#
_cell.length_a   1.000
_cell.length_b   1.000
_cell.length_c   1.000
_cell.angle_alpha   90.00
_cell.angle_beta   90.00
_cell.angle_gamma   90.00
#
_symmetry.space_group_name_H-M   'P 1'
#
loop_
_entity.id
_entity.type
_entity.pdbx_description
1 polymer ?
#
loop_
_entity_poly.entity_id
_entity_poly.type
_entity_poly.pdbx_seq_one_letter_code
_entity_poly.pdbx_strand_id
1 'polypeptide(L)'
;KKNIRGTIILSSEGINGTIAGNKKNINKIITTLKKVFSFKDFDSKNTSKCYFQPFHKGRIKIKKEVVPLGLKVNKRNKKLNKYVSNKSWNKLISNKETLVIDARKPFEYDVGTFKNAINPKIQNFRDFPKFLKKIEKTKPVAMFCTGGIRCEKASIFLKNKGFKNVFQLKGGILNYL
;
A
#
# COMPACT_ATOMS: atom_id res chain seq x y z
N LYS A 1 -27.45 12.45 -6.83
CA LYS A 1 -25.96 12.60 -6.88
C LYS A 1 -25.46 12.67 -5.43
N LYS A 2 -24.64 11.71 -4.98
CA LYS A 2 -24.32 11.51 -3.54
C LYS A 2 -23.13 12.34 -3.04
N ASN A 3 -22.76 13.40 -3.72
CA ASN A 3 -21.67 14.33 -3.34
C ASN A 3 -20.40 13.67 -2.76
N ILE A 4 -19.98 12.53 -3.35
CA ILE A 4 -18.72 11.85 -3.05
C ILE A 4 -17.70 12.18 -4.13
N ARG A 5 -16.52 12.57 -3.71
CA ARG A 5 -15.39 12.91 -4.59
C ARG A 5 -14.17 12.07 -4.24
N GLY A 6 -13.21 11.99 -5.15
CA GLY A 6 -12.01 11.17 -5.02
C GLY A 6 -11.87 10.20 -6.17
N THR A 7 -10.99 9.22 -6.01
CA THR A 7 -10.73 8.22 -7.06
C THR A 7 -10.85 6.81 -6.50
N ILE A 8 -11.59 5.96 -7.21
CA ILE A 8 -11.62 4.51 -6.98
C ILE A 8 -11.00 3.84 -8.19
N ILE A 9 -10.05 2.96 -7.97
CA ILE A 9 -9.42 2.11 -8.98
C ILE A 9 -9.96 0.70 -8.80
N LEU A 10 -10.48 0.13 -9.87
CA LEU A 10 -10.97 -1.24 -9.95
C LEU A 10 -10.07 -2.04 -10.88
N SER A 11 -9.74 -3.26 -10.49
CA SER A 11 -9.04 -4.24 -11.33
C SER A 11 -9.43 -5.66 -10.94
N SER A 12 -9.00 -6.66 -11.72
CA SER A 12 -9.15 -8.08 -11.35
C SER A 12 -8.41 -8.45 -10.05
N GLU A 13 -7.47 -7.62 -9.59
CA GLU A 13 -6.72 -7.83 -8.36
C GLU A 13 -7.44 -7.31 -7.11
N GLY A 14 -8.41 -6.40 -7.28
CA GLY A 14 -9.16 -5.79 -6.19
C GLY A 14 -9.50 -4.32 -6.40
N ILE A 15 -9.73 -3.61 -5.29
CA ILE A 15 -10.19 -2.23 -5.24
C ILE A 15 -9.20 -1.41 -4.42
N ASN A 16 -8.84 -0.24 -4.92
CA ASN A 16 -8.08 0.76 -4.17
C ASN A 16 -8.59 2.16 -4.46
N GLY A 17 -8.51 3.06 -3.48
CA GLY A 17 -8.92 4.44 -3.72
C GLY A 17 -8.93 5.28 -2.46
N THR A 18 -9.13 6.57 -2.67
CA THR A 18 -9.40 7.55 -1.61
C THR A 18 -10.61 8.36 -2.01
N ILE A 19 -11.58 8.43 -1.11
CA ILE A 19 -12.84 9.17 -1.32
C ILE A 19 -13.13 10.07 -0.12
N ALA A 20 -13.77 11.18 -0.38
CA ALA A 20 -14.26 12.11 0.63
C ALA A 20 -15.72 12.47 0.40
N GLY A 21 -16.44 12.70 1.51
CA GLY A 21 -17.84 13.04 1.53
C GLY A 21 -18.41 12.89 2.93
N ASN A 22 -19.71 13.13 3.12
CA ASN A 22 -20.30 12.92 4.42
C ASN A 22 -20.32 11.43 4.81
N LYS A 23 -20.26 11.16 6.11
CA LYS A 23 -20.16 9.80 6.68
C LYS A 23 -21.24 8.85 6.16
N LYS A 24 -22.50 9.31 6.06
CA LYS A 24 -23.64 8.51 5.57
C LYS A 24 -23.41 8.03 4.13
N ASN A 25 -22.96 8.93 3.25
CA ASN A 25 -22.72 8.61 1.86
C ASN A 25 -21.48 7.72 1.65
N ILE A 26 -20.40 7.96 2.41
CA ILE A 26 -19.21 7.09 2.40
C ILE A 26 -19.59 5.66 2.83
N ASN A 27 -20.31 5.51 3.94
CA ASN A 27 -20.75 4.20 4.39
C ASN A 27 -21.64 3.49 3.35
N LYS A 28 -22.54 4.20 2.70
CA LYS A 28 -23.37 3.64 1.63
C LYS A 28 -22.54 3.14 0.44
N ILE A 29 -21.50 3.87 0.03
CA ILE A 29 -20.60 3.40 -1.04
C ILE A 29 -19.82 2.17 -0.58
N ILE A 30 -19.26 2.18 0.63
CA ILE A 30 -18.53 1.04 1.19
C ILE A 30 -19.41 -0.22 1.18
N THR A 31 -20.64 -0.12 1.69
CA THR A 31 -21.61 -1.22 1.69
C THR A 31 -21.94 -1.68 0.26
N THR A 32 -22.15 -0.74 -0.66
CA THR A 32 -22.40 -1.07 -2.06
C THR A 32 -21.23 -1.82 -2.69
N LEU A 33 -19.98 -1.35 -2.48
CA LEU A 33 -18.78 -2.03 -2.99
C LEU A 33 -18.64 -3.45 -2.42
N LYS A 34 -18.84 -3.62 -1.12
CA LYS A 34 -18.81 -4.94 -0.47
C LYS A 34 -19.84 -5.90 -1.09
N LYS A 35 -21.06 -5.41 -1.34
CA LYS A 35 -22.13 -6.21 -1.95
C LYS A 35 -21.83 -6.56 -3.42
N VAL A 36 -21.48 -5.56 -4.22
CA VAL A 36 -21.25 -5.74 -5.68
C VAL A 36 -20.07 -6.67 -5.96
N PHE A 37 -19.00 -6.57 -5.17
CA PHE A 37 -17.78 -7.36 -5.38
C PHE A 37 -17.65 -8.54 -4.41
N SER A 38 -18.69 -8.85 -3.61
CA SER A 38 -18.79 -10.03 -2.75
C SER A 38 -17.61 -10.24 -1.80
N PHE A 39 -17.14 -9.19 -1.10
CA PHE A 39 -16.09 -9.31 -0.09
C PHE A 39 -16.55 -8.81 1.29
N LYS A 40 -16.00 -9.41 2.36
CA LYS A 40 -16.38 -9.10 3.75
C LYS A 40 -15.88 -7.75 4.21
N ASP A 41 -14.58 -7.48 4.03
CA ASP A 41 -13.96 -6.21 4.41
C ASP A 41 -12.73 -5.88 3.55
N PHE A 42 -12.27 -4.63 3.67
CA PHE A 42 -11.04 -4.17 3.03
C PHE A 42 -9.81 -4.64 3.84
N ASP A 43 -8.74 -5.01 3.16
CA ASP A 43 -7.45 -5.36 3.79
C ASP A 43 -6.89 -4.17 4.60
N SER A 44 -7.17 -2.94 4.17
CA SER A 44 -6.82 -1.70 4.87
C SER A 44 -7.90 -0.64 4.63
N LYS A 45 -8.30 0.04 5.70
CA LYS A 45 -9.25 1.15 5.67
C LYS A 45 -8.81 2.24 6.65
N ASN A 46 -8.22 3.30 6.13
CA ASN A 46 -7.84 4.47 6.92
C ASN A 46 -8.89 5.57 6.76
N THR A 47 -9.24 6.25 7.85
CA THR A 47 -10.24 7.32 7.85
C THR A 47 -9.73 8.51 8.66
N SER A 48 -9.98 9.71 8.16
CA SER A 48 -9.70 10.95 8.87
C SER A 48 -10.86 11.93 8.69
N LYS A 49 -10.97 12.89 9.59
CA LYS A 49 -11.86 14.04 9.43
C LYS A 49 -11.16 15.10 8.60
N CYS A 50 -11.93 15.78 7.76
CA CYS A 50 -11.45 16.87 6.94
C CYS A 50 -12.51 17.97 6.94
N TYR A 51 -12.12 19.21 7.19
CA TYR A 51 -13.02 20.38 7.26
C TYR A 51 -13.34 20.98 5.88
N PHE A 52 -12.64 20.53 4.85
CA PHE A 52 -12.86 20.94 3.46
C PHE A 52 -12.99 19.72 2.55
N GLN A 53 -13.48 19.92 1.33
CA GLN A 53 -13.55 18.88 0.32
C GLN A 53 -12.20 18.74 -0.40
N PRO A 54 -11.41 17.68 -0.13
CA PRO A 54 -10.04 17.56 -0.63
C PRO A 54 -9.96 17.18 -2.12
N PHE A 55 -11.08 16.86 -2.75
CA PHE A 55 -11.13 16.43 -4.15
C PHE A 55 -12.14 17.23 -4.96
N HIS A 56 -11.77 17.64 -6.19
CA HIS A 56 -12.65 18.39 -7.07
C HIS A 56 -13.78 17.54 -7.67
N LYS A 57 -13.53 16.26 -7.99
CA LYS A 57 -14.49 15.38 -8.63
C LYS A 57 -14.35 13.91 -8.22
N GLY A 58 -15.45 13.14 -8.41
CA GLY A 58 -15.44 11.68 -8.28
C GLY A 58 -14.97 11.03 -9.57
N ARG A 59 -14.09 10.02 -9.46
CA ARG A 59 -13.60 9.23 -10.61
C ARG A 59 -13.59 7.75 -10.27
N ILE A 60 -14.03 6.92 -11.21
CA ILE A 60 -13.84 5.48 -11.19
C ILE A 60 -12.93 5.14 -12.38
N LYS A 61 -11.85 4.41 -12.10
CA LYS A 61 -10.87 4.00 -13.10
C LYS A 61 -10.77 2.49 -13.14
N ILE A 62 -11.00 1.88 -14.28
CA ILE A 62 -10.73 0.46 -14.51
C ILE A 62 -9.29 0.35 -15.01
N LYS A 63 -8.49 -0.49 -14.35
CA LYS A 63 -7.07 -0.69 -14.63
C LYS A 63 -6.74 -2.18 -14.69
N LYS A 64 -5.70 -2.55 -15.42
CA LYS A 64 -5.18 -3.93 -15.44
C LYS A 64 -4.66 -4.36 -14.07
N GLU A 65 -4.06 -3.42 -13.34
CA GLU A 65 -3.49 -3.62 -12.00
C GLU A 65 -3.94 -2.52 -11.04
N VAL A 66 -4.21 -2.86 -9.79
CA VAL A 66 -4.46 -1.89 -8.71
C VAL A 66 -3.19 -1.08 -8.43
N VAL A 67 -2.05 -1.76 -8.39
CA VAL A 67 -0.71 -1.18 -8.26
C VAL A 67 0.12 -1.64 -9.45
N PRO A 68 0.60 -0.74 -10.32
CA PRO A 68 1.29 -1.10 -11.55
C PRO A 68 2.73 -1.56 -11.26
N LEU A 69 2.93 -2.86 -11.10
CA LEU A 69 4.26 -3.47 -10.93
C LEU A 69 4.63 -4.41 -12.09
N GLY A 70 3.68 -4.73 -12.98
CA GLY A 70 3.89 -5.68 -14.07
C GLY A 70 3.86 -7.15 -13.62
N LEU A 71 3.28 -7.41 -12.44
CA LEU A 71 3.14 -8.75 -11.87
C LEU A 71 1.68 -9.13 -11.69
N LYS A 72 1.32 -10.32 -12.14
CA LYS A 72 0.06 -10.94 -11.73
C LYS A 72 0.21 -11.55 -10.33
N VAL A 73 -0.54 -11.03 -9.37
CA VAL A 73 -0.59 -11.56 -8.01
C VAL A 73 -1.85 -12.39 -7.86
N ASN A 74 -1.71 -13.68 -7.54
CA ASN A 74 -2.84 -14.54 -7.23
C ASN A 74 -3.07 -14.64 -5.71
N LYS A 75 -4.21 -15.21 -5.30
CA LYS A 75 -4.57 -15.37 -3.87
C LYS A 75 -3.57 -16.24 -3.09
N ARG A 76 -2.93 -17.23 -3.73
CA ARG A 76 -1.93 -18.09 -3.08
C ARG A 76 -0.68 -17.30 -2.71
N ASN A 77 -0.25 -16.39 -3.57
CA ASN A 77 0.92 -15.54 -3.33
C ASN A 77 0.69 -14.55 -2.17
N LYS A 78 -0.56 -14.12 -1.93
CA LYS A 78 -0.88 -13.26 -0.77
C LYS A 78 -0.56 -13.92 0.58
N LYS A 79 -0.69 -15.23 0.70
CA LYS A 79 -0.33 -15.98 1.92
C LYS A 79 1.17 -15.91 2.26
N LEU A 80 2.02 -15.56 1.32
CA LEU A 80 3.45 -15.40 1.55
C LEU A 80 3.79 -14.09 2.27
N ASN A 81 2.89 -13.12 2.35
CA ASN A 81 3.13 -11.83 2.97
C ASN A 81 3.29 -11.95 4.50
N LYS A 82 4.40 -11.44 5.02
CA LYS A 82 4.65 -11.34 6.46
C LYS A 82 4.35 -9.92 6.92
N TYR A 83 3.20 -9.74 7.59
CA TYR A 83 2.80 -8.46 8.18
C TYR A 83 3.38 -8.31 9.59
N VAL A 84 3.83 -7.11 9.91
CA VAL A 84 4.41 -6.76 11.20
C VAL A 84 3.53 -5.69 11.85
N SER A 85 3.19 -5.88 13.13
CA SER A 85 2.45 -4.88 13.92
C SER A 85 3.34 -3.68 14.25
N ASN A 86 2.74 -2.56 14.65
CA ASN A 86 3.48 -1.34 15.02
C ASN A 86 4.54 -1.60 16.12
N LYS A 87 4.20 -2.38 17.14
CA LYS A 87 5.16 -2.77 18.21
C LYS A 87 6.37 -3.53 17.67
N SER A 88 6.11 -4.56 16.85
CA SER A 88 7.18 -5.38 16.28
C SER A 88 7.94 -4.66 15.17
N TRP A 89 7.29 -3.66 14.51
CA TRP A 89 7.92 -2.83 13.50
C TRP A 89 9.09 -2.03 14.06
N ASN A 90 8.91 -1.37 15.20
CA ASN A 90 9.97 -0.58 15.83
C ASN A 90 11.19 -1.45 16.16
N LYS A 91 10.98 -2.65 16.72
CA LYS A 91 12.06 -3.61 16.99
C LYS A 91 12.77 -4.04 15.70
N LEU A 92 12.01 -4.31 14.64
CA LEU A 92 12.56 -4.74 13.35
C LEU A 92 13.45 -3.66 12.71
N ILE A 93 12.98 -2.41 12.66
CA ILE A 93 13.72 -1.31 12.01
C ILE A 93 14.86 -0.74 12.87
N SER A 94 14.90 -1.04 14.18
CA SER A 94 16.01 -0.69 15.06
C SER A 94 17.23 -1.59 14.84
N ASN A 95 17.06 -2.74 14.22
CA ASN A 95 18.17 -3.61 13.85
C ASN A 95 18.91 -3.03 12.64
N LYS A 96 20.19 -2.71 12.80
CA LYS A 96 21.07 -2.12 11.76
C LYS A 96 21.22 -2.99 10.51
N GLU A 97 21.06 -4.31 10.65
CA GLU A 97 21.09 -5.25 9.52
C GLU A 97 19.81 -5.22 8.68
N THR A 98 18.73 -4.64 9.21
CA THR A 98 17.47 -4.56 8.48
C THR A 98 17.46 -3.40 7.48
N LEU A 99 17.29 -3.72 6.21
CA LEU A 99 17.06 -2.72 5.18
C LEU A 99 15.62 -2.21 5.25
N VAL A 100 15.44 -0.93 5.59
CA VAL A 100 14.12 -0.29 5.65
C VAL A 100 13.84 0.41 4.33
N ILE A 101 12.76 0.05 3.64
CA ILE A 101 12.38 0.61 2.34
C ILE A 101 11.06 1.37 2.45
N ASP A 102 11.09 2.66 2.17
CA ASP A 102 9.90 3.46 1.94
C ASP A 102 9.48 3.35 0.47
N ALA A 103 8.47 2.52 0.19
CA ALA A 103 7.98 2.27 -1.16
C ALA A 103 7.01 3.35 -1.69
N ARG A 104 6.98 4.52 -1.04
CA ARG A 104 6.18 5.67 -1.45
C ARG A 104 6.91 6.49 -2.52
N LYS A 105 6.20 7.47 -3.08
CA LYS A 105 6.80 8.44 -3.99
C LYS A 105 7.76 9.39 -3.24
N PRO A 106 8.72 10.02 -3.93
CA PRO A 106 9.67 10.93 -3.29
C PRO A 106 8.99 12.02 -2.45
N PHE A 107 7.95 12.68 -2.95
CA PHE A 107 7.27 13.73 -2.20
C PHE A 107 6.59 13.22 -0.92
N GLU A 108 6.11 11.97 -0.88
CA GLU A 108 5.55 11.36 0.34
C GLU A 108 6.67 11.06 1.35
N TYR A 109 7.84 10.70 0.88
CA TYR A 109 9.04 10.49 1.69
C TYR A 109 9.52 11.82 2.31
N ASP A 110 9.54 12.89 1.54
CA ASP A 110 10.01 14.22 1.96
C ASP A 110 9.11 14.84 3.04
N VAL A 111 7.81 14.51 3.05
CA VAL A 111 6.87 14.91 4.12
C VAL A 111 7.22 14.27 5.46
N GLY A 112 7.78 13.05 5.46
CA GLY A 112 8.20 12.34 6.65
C GLY A 112 8.31 10.84 6.41
N THR A 113 9.28 10.20 7.06
CA THR A 113 9.60 8.80 6.90
C THR A 113 10.17 8.20 8.19
N PHE A 114 10.31 6.88 8.25
CA PHE A 114 11.03 6.24 9.37
C PHE A 114 12.54 6.50 9.27
N LYS A 115 13.18 6.63 10.44
CA LYS A 115 14.64 6.76 10.54
C LYS A 115 15.33 5.64 9.76
N ASN A 116 16.37 5.99 9.01
CA ASN A 116 17.15 5.08 8.17
C ASN A 116 16.37 4.42 7.01
N ALA A 117 15.15 4.85 6.71
CA ALA A 117 14.45 4.36 5.55
C ALA A 117 15.07 4.87 4.25
N ILE A 118 15.19 3.99 3.27
CA ILE A 118 15.67 4.33 1.92
C ILE A 118 14.46 4.44 1.00
N ASN A 119 14.37 5.57 0.28
CA ASN A 119 13.38 5.73 -0.79
C ASN A 119 14.00 5.35 -2.13
N PRO A 120 13.35 4.51 -2.96
CA PRO A 120 13.82 4.15 -4.30
C PRO A 120 13.91 5.32 -5.28
N LYS A 121 13.36 6.49 -4.94
CA LYS A 121 13.30 7.72 -5.79
C LYS A 121 12.66 7.46 -7.16
N ILE A 122 11.65 6.58 -7.21
CA ILE A 122 10.94 6.23 -8.43
C ILE A 122 9.64 7.04 -8.57
N GLN A 123 9.36 7.54 -9.76
CA GLN A 123 8.09 8.21 -10.08
C GLN A 123 6.97 7.22 -10.36
N ASN A 124 7.31 6.08 -10.97
CA ASN A 124 6.38 5.01 -11.29
C ASN A 124 6.76 3.73 -10.55
N PHE A 125 5.80 3.08 -9.90
CA PHE A 125 6.05 1.86 -9.15
C PHE A 125 6.51 0.67 -10.04
N ARG A 126 6.31 0.76 -11.35
CA ARG A 126 6.88 -0.18 -12.33
C ARG A 126 8.40 -0.22 -12.35
N ASP A 127 9.05 0.85 -11.89
CA ASP A 127 10.51 0.94 -11.83
C ASP A 127 11.09 0.33 -10.55
N PHE A 128 10.25 -0.05 -9.59
CA PHE A 128 10.67 -0.66 -8.33
C PHE A 128 11.59 -1.88 -8.52
N PRO A 129 11.37 -2.79 -9.50
CA PRO A 129 12.29 -3.87 -9.77
C PRO A 129 13.72 -3.47 -10.11
N LYS A 130 13.92 -2.30 -10.72
CA LYS A 130 15.26 -1.79 -11.07
C LYS A 130 16.07 -1.42 -9.82
N PHE A 131 15.40 -0.82 -8.85
CA PHE A 131 16.00 -0.49 -7.55
C PHE A 131 16.48 -1.75 -6.81
N LEU A 132 15.72 -2.84 -6.86
CA LEU A 132 16.02 -4.07 -6.15
C LEU A 132 17.26 -4.82 -6.66
N LYS A 133 17.73 -4.56 -7.88
CA LYS A 133 18.94 -5.19 -8.43
C LYS A 133 20.20 -4.88 -7.61
N LYS A 134 20.19 -3.78 -6.86
CA LYS A 134 21.33 -3.30 -6.05
C LYS A 134 21.26 -3.79 -4.59
N ILE A 135 20.24 -4.58 -4.22
CA ILE A 135 19.99 -4.96 -2.83
C ILE A 135 20.45 -6.39 -2.59
N GLU A 136 21.20 -6.58 -1.51
CA GLU A 136 21.63 -7.88 -1.01
C GLU A 136 20.42 -8.71 -0.52
N LYS A 137 20.29 -9.95 -1.03
CA LYS A 137 19.11 -10.80 -0.78
C LYS A 137 19.12 -11.49 0.58
N THR A 138 20.25 -11.52 1.24
CA THR A 138 20.45 -12.16 2.55
C THR A 138 19.92 -11.31 3.69
N LYS A 139 19.98 -9.97 3.54
CA LYS A 139 19.53 -9.02 4.57
C LYS A 139 18.02 -9.06 4.75
N PRO A 140 17.52 -8.91 6.00
CA PRO A 140 16.11 -8.67 6.24
C PRO A 140 15.64 -7.37 5.59
N VAL A 141 14.51 -7.41 4.91
CA VAL A 141 13.89 -6.23 4.27
C VAL A 141 12.59 -5.91 4.99
N ALA A 142 12.49 -4.70 5.53
CA ALA A 142 11.29 -4.14 6.10
C ALA A 142 10.72 -3.06 5.17
N MET A 143 9.49 -3.24 4.68
CA MET A 143 8.89 -2.31 3.72
C MET A 143 7.62 -1.69 4.27
N PHE A 144 7.40 -0.44 3.90
CA PHE A 144 6.14 0.25 4.14
C PHE A 144 5.75 1.15 2.96
N CYS A 145 4.47 1.45 2.88
CA CYS A 145 3.94 2.51 2.03
C CYS A 145 2.80 3.21 2.77
N THR A 146 1.99 4.01 2.11
CA THR A 146 0.92 4.78 2.74
C THR A 146 -0.10 3.88 3.44
N GLY A 147 -0.73 2.94 2.73
CA GLY A 147 -1.76 2.04 3.25
C GLY A 147 -1.48 0.54 3.10
N GLY A 148 -0.23 0.15 2.74
CA GLY A 148 0.18 -1.26 2.61
C GLY A 148 0.11 -1.83 1.19
N ILE A 149 -0.74 -1.34 0.32
CA ILE A 149 -1.06 -1.98 -0.98
C ILE A 149 0.14 -2.11 -1.95
N ARG A 150 1.06 -1.14 -1.98
CA ARG A 150 2.29 -1.24 -2.79
C ARG A 150 3.20 -2.35 -2.27
N CYS A 151 3.30 -2.46 -0.93
CA CYS A 151 4.14 -3.44 -0.27
C CYS A 151 3.64 -4.86 -0.46
N GLU A 152 2.34 -5.11 -0.57
CA GLU A 152 1.81 -6.44 -0.85
C GLU A 152 2.35 -7.02 -2.15
N LYS A 153 2.36 -6.23 -3.23
CA LYS A 153 2.93 -6.67 -4.51
C LYS A 153 4.46 -6.73 -4.46
N ALA A 154 5.10 -5.73 -3.86
CA ALA A 154 6.55 -5.66 -3.74
C ALA A 154 7.11 -6.85 -2.96
N SER A 155 6.50 -7.24 -1.83
CA SER A 155 7.00 -8.35 -1.03
C SER A 155 6.91 -9.69 -1.77
N ILE A 156 5.85 -9.92 -2.53
CA ILE A 156 5.73 -11.10 -3.38
C ILE A 156 6.83 -11.09 -4.45
N PHE A 157 7.06 -9.94 -5.06
CA PHE A 157 8.12 -9.78 -6.05
C PHE A 157 9.51 -10.08 -5.47
N LEU A 158 9.84 -9.52 -4.30
CA LEU A 158 11.12 -9.78 -3.63
C LEU A 158 11.29 -11.28 -3.34
N LYS A 159 10.26 -11.93 -2.80
CA LYS A 159 10.31 -13.37 -2.51
C LYS A 159 10.53 -14.21 -3.76
N ASN A 160 9.85 -13.87 -4.86
CA ASN A 160 10.07 -14.52 -6.15
C ASN A 160 11.48 -14.29 -6.70
N LYS A 161 12.17 -13.23 -6.28
CA LYS A 161 13.57 -12.94 -6.60
C LYS A 161 14.57 -13.53 -5.61
N GLY A 162 14.11 -14.33 -4.63
CA GLY A 162 14.96 -15.08 -3.70
C GLY A 162 15.26 -14.36 -2.39
N PHE A 163 14.59 -13.25 -2.07
CA PHE A 163 14.69 -12.63 -0.74
C PHE A 163 13.95 -13.48 0.30
N LYS A 164 14.65 -13.94 1.33
CA LYS A 164 14.09 -14.86 2.34
C LYS A 164 13.27 -14.14 3.41
N ASN A 165 13.75 -13.00 3.89
CA ASN A 165 13.21 -12.26 5.03
C ASN A 165 12.62 -10.92 4.58
N VAL A 166 11.36 -10.95 4.12
CA VAL A 166 10.65 -9.76 3.65
C VAL A 166 9.43 -9.53 4.53
N PHE A 167 9.40 -8.37 5.18
CA PHE A 167 8.36 -7.95 6.11
C PHE A 167 7.70 -6.66 5.62
N GLN A 168 6.43 -6.48 5.95
CA GLN A 168 5.71 -5.25 5.63
C GLN A 168 4.92 -4.73 6.82
N LEU A 169 4.89 -3.41 6.98
CA LEU A 169 4.12 -2.75 8.02
C LEU A 169 2.62 -2.93 7.74
N LYS A 170 1.90 -3.54 8.69
CA LYS A 170 0.47 -3.77 8.57
C LYS A 170 -0.29 -2.44 8.48
N GLY A 171 -1.06 -2.26 7.40
CA GLY A 171 -1.82 -1.03 7.17
C GLY A 171 -0.99 0.19 6.74
N GLY A 172 0.33 0.03 6.55
CA GLY A 172 1.23 1.10 6.13
C GLY A 172 1.47 2.19 7.19
N ILE A 173 2.11 3.28 6.79
CA ILE A 173 2.48 4.37 7.72
C ILE A 173 1.25 5.06 8.33
N LEU A 174 0.13 5.16 7.60
CA LEU A 174 -1.10 5.77 8.13
C LEU A 174 -1.73 4.97 9.28
N ASN A 175 -1.47 3.68 9.38
CA ASN A 175 -1.93 2.89 10.52
C ASN A 175 -0.93 2.91 11.67
N TYR A 176 0.28 3.38 11.43
CA TYR A 176 1.31 3.54 12.46
C TYR A 176 1.16 4.87 13.21
N LEU A 177 0.79 5.95 12.50
CA LEU A 177 0.50 7.28 13.06
C LEU A 177 -0.82 7.30 13.83
#